data_ccf68c565fba0e8433f6936154011dd6
#
_entry.id   ccf68c565fba0e8433f6936154011dd6
#
_cell.length_a   1.000
_cell.length_b   1.000
_cell.length_c   1.000
_cell.angle_alpha   90.00
_cell.angle_beta   90.00
_cell.angle_gamma   90.00
#
_symmetry.space_group_name_H-M   'P 1'
#
loop_
_entity.id
_entity.type
_entity.pdbx_description
1 polymer ?
#
loop_
_entity_poly.entity_id
_entity_poly.type
_entity_poly.pdbx_seq_one_letter_code
_entity_poly.pdbx_strand_id
1 'polypeptide(L)'
;MENHEIKYTAKEAMQSVVGYLKDNAVRATQVISIRTISESERKLFVKLFNHWMHKSAMKIFVLAGDVASLQVIEQYIKANYKGIKIVGKATLEEQGVSDDRILNCINGAEADCIVASLPKEYEETFLENNQKSLNAKVWFGVGTNKEWREEKTRMTRVKELVSGVIRKKNKE
;
A
#
# COMPACT_ATOMS: atom_id res chain seq x y z
N MET A 1 19.73 -6.49 -22.88
CA MET A 1 18.69 -7.00 -21.96
C MET A 1 17.48 -6.12 -22.12
N GLU A 2 16.48 -6.61 -22.78
CA GLU A 2 15.22 -5.89 -22.88
C GLU A 2 14.51 -5.98 -21.54
N ASN A 3 14.35 -4.83 -20.88
CA ASN A 3 13.45 -4.71 -19.74
C ASN A 3 12.02 -4.91 -20.24
N HIS A 4 11.52 -6.12 -20.14
CA HIS A 4 10.10 -6.34 -20.21
C HIS A 4 9.44 -5.75 -18.96
N GLU A 5 9.18 -4.45 -19.00
CA GLU A 5 8.19 -3.85 -18.10
C GLU A 5 6.85 -4.52 -18.39
N ILE A 6 6.47 -5.45 -17.55
CA ILE A 6 5.12 -6.01 -17.59
C ILE A 6 4.17 -4.92 -17.10
N LYS A 7 3.69 -4.13 -18.06
CA LYS A 7 2.61 -3.15 -17.79
C LYS A 7 1.30 -3.92 -17.61
N TYR A 8 1.02 -4.33 -16.40
CA TYR A 8 -0.34 -4.77 -16.08
C TYR A 8 -1.27 -3.57 -16.15
N THR A 9 -2.39 -3.72 -16.87
CA THR A 9 -3.48 -2.77 -16.73
C THR A 9 -3.97 -2.83 -15.27
N ALA A 10 -4.48 -1.73 -14.77
CA ALA A 10 -4.97 -1.67 -13.41
C ALA A 10 -6.10 -2.71 -13.15
N LYS A 11 -6.85 -3.09 -14.18
CA LYS A 11 -7.85 -4.17 -14.13
C LYS A 11 -7.19 -5.55 -13.99
N GLU A 12 -6.11 -5.79 -14.70
CA GLU A 12 -5.33 -7.04 -14.61
C GLU A 12 -4.63 -7.15 -13.25
N ALA A 13 -4.08 -6.05 -12.73
CA ALA A 13 -3.53 -6.00 -11.40
C ALA A 13 -4.59 -6.33 -10.33
N MET A 14 -5.81 -5.79 -10.48
CA MET A 14 -6.93 -6.06 -9.59
C MET A 14 -7.37 -7.53 -9.67
N GLN A 15 -7.51 -8.07 -10.86
CA GLN A 15 -7.87 -9.48 -11.06
C GLN A 15 -6.78 -10.43 -10.55
N SER A 16 -5.50 -10.07 -10.74
CA SER A 16 -4.35 -10.82 -10.24
C SER A 16 -4.34 -10.85 -8.71
N VAL A 17 -4.56 -9.72 -8.05
CA VAL A 17 -4.60 -9.64 -6.58
C VAL A 17 -5.80 -10.41 -6.02
N VAL A 18 -6.98 -10.27 -6.62
CA VAL A 18 -8.18 -11.02 -6.22
C VAL A 18 -8.00 -12.53 -6.45
N GLY A 19 -7.43 -12.91 -7.60
CA GLY A 19 -7.13 -14.32 -7.91
C GLY A 19 -6.11 -14.91 -6.95
N TYR A 20 -5.04 -14.19 -6.66
CA TYR A 20 -3.99 -14.60 -5.72
C TYR A 20 -4.54 -14.89 -4.32
N LEU A 21 -5.47 -14.08 -3.83
CA LEU A 21 -6.06 -14.25 -2.52
C LEU A 21 -7.06 -15.41 -2.45
N LYS A 22 -7.59 -15.85 -3.59
CA LYS A 22 -8.46 -17.03 -3.66
C LYS A 22 -7.69 -18.35 -3.70
N ASP A 23 -6.51 -18.36 -4.31
CA ASP A 23 -5.81 -19.61 -4.64
C ASP A 23 -4.89 -20.16 -3.54
N ASN A 24 -4.66 -19.47 -2.42
CA ASN A 24 -3.75 -19.90 -1.33
C ASN A 24 -2.37 -20.43 -1.82
N ALA A 25 -2.00 -20.18 -3.05
CA ALA A 25 -0.73 -20.64 -3.61
C ALA A 25 0.42 -19.73 -3.14
N VAL A 26 1.54 -20.32 -2.75
CA VAL A 26 2.76 -19.61 -2.35
C VAL A 26 3.35 -18.92 -3.58
N ARG A 27 2.94 -17.70 -3.86
CA ARG A 27 3.49 -16.85 -4.92
C ARG A 27 4.22 -15.67 -4.30
N ALA A 28 5.09 -15.03 -5.08
CA ALA A 28 5.76 -13.80 -4.65
C ALA A 28 4.75 -12.72 -4.29
N THR A 29 5.08 -11.91 -3.28
CA THR A 29 4.29 -10.74 -2.88
C THR A 29 3.97 -9.85 -4.08
N GLN A 30 2.70 -9.54 -4.28
CA GLN A 30 2.26 -8.60 -5.32
C GLN A 30 2.60 -7.17 -4.90
N VAL A 31 3.28 -6.44 -5.77
CA VAL A 31 3.67 -5.05 -5.51
C VAL A 31 2.72 -4.11 -6.25
N ILE A 32 2.06 -3.24 -5.50
CA ILE A 32 1.21 -2.17 -6.02
C ILE A 32 1.76 -0.86 -5.47
N SER A 33 2.52 -0.12 -6.27
CA SER A 33 3.15 1.12 -5.85
C SER A 33 2.66 2.30 -6.68
N ILE A 34 2.42 3.44 -6.02
CA ILE A 34 2.09 4.70 -6.72
C ILE A 34 3.18 5.16 -7.69
N ARG A 35 4.40 4.64 -7.53
CA ARG A 35 5.55 4.98 -8.40
C ARG A 35 5.59 4.17 -9.69
N THR A 36 4.94 3.03 -9.72
CA THR A 36 4.92 2.11 -10.88
C THR A 36 3.67 2.23 -11.73
N ILE A 37 2.67 2.97 -11.26
CA ILE A 37 1.41 3.18 -11.96
C ILE A 37 1.37 4.57 -12.61
N SER A 38 0.68 4.67 -13.73
CA SER A 38 0.45 5.95 -14.42
C SER A 38 -0.51 6.85 -13.62
N GLU A 39 -0.54 8.13 -13.95
CA GLU A 39 -1.44 9.07 -13.27
C GLU A 39 -2.93 8.70 -13.45
N SER A 40 -3.30 8.16 -14.61
CA SER A 40 -4.65 7.66 -14.87
C SER A 40 -4.99 6.43 -14.02
N GLU A 41 -4.00 5.62 -13.67
CA GLU A 41 -4.16 4.42 -12.84
C GLU A 41 -4.16 4.73 -11.32
N ARG A 42 -3.73 5.92 -10.92
CA ARG A 42 -3.71 6.33 -9.49
C ARG A 42 -5.10 6.30 -8.85
N LYS A 43 -6.14 6.68 -9.58
CA LYS A 43 -7.53 6.56 -9.09
C LYS A 43 -7.90 5.12 -8.76
N LEU A 44 -7.39 4.21 -9.55
CA LEU A 44 -7.62 2.78 -9.35
C LEU A 44 -6.79 2.23 -8.18
N PHE A 45 -5.55 2.70 -8.00
CA PHE A 45 -4.76 2.41 -6.81
C PHE A 45 -5.54 2.77 -5.53
N VAL A 46 -6.11 3.97 -5.49
CA VAL A 46 -6.92 4.44 -4.36
C VAL A 46 -8.13 3.54 -4.12
N LYS A 47 -8.84 3.15 -5.18
CA LYS A 47 -9.99 2.25 -5.08
C LYS A 47 -9.58 0.86 -4.57
N LEU A 48 -8.47 0.32 -5.07
CA LEU A 48 -7.91 -0.95 -4.62
C LEU A 48 -7.49 -0.89 -3.15
N PHE A 49 -6.74 0.14 -2.80
CA PHE A 49 -6.31 0.34 -1.43
C PHE A 49 -7.50 0.42 -0.47
N ASN A 50 -8.50 1.24 -0.79
CA ASN A 50 -9.72 1.36 0.00
C ASN A 50 -10.49 0.05 0.08
N HIS A 51 -10.63 -0.67 -1.02
CA HIS A 51 -11.31 -1.96 -1.06
C HIS A 51 -10.67 -2.98 -0.11
N TRP A 52 -9.34 -3.07 -0.14
CA TRP A 52 -8.59 -3.97 0.73
C TRP A 52 -8.63 -3.55 2.19
N MET A 53 -8.47 -2.25 2.46
CA MET A 53 -8.46 -1.71 3.81
C MET A 53 -9.83 -1.77 4.49
N HIS A 54 -10.92 -1.87 3.75
CA HIS A 54 -12.27 -2.06 4.32
C HIS A 54 -12.63 -3.53 4.59
N LYS A 55 -11.81 -4.48 4.19
CA LYS A 55 -12.02 -5.87 4.56
C LYS A 55 -11.74 -6.07 6.05
N SER A 56 -12.70 -6.69 6.75
CA SER A 56 -12.55 -6.99 8.16
C SER A 56 -11.38 -7.93 8.44
N ALA A 57 -10.69 -7.69 9.55
CA ALA A 57 -9.57 -8.51 10.03
C ALA A 57 -8.30 -8.54 9.16
N MET A 58 -8.12 -7.58 8.25
CA MET A 58 -6.88 -7.43 7.50
C MET A 58 -5.72 -7.10 8.45
N LYS A 59 -4.67 -7.91 8.43
CA LYS A 59 -3.45 -7.71 9.19
C LYS A 59 -2.46 -6.90 8.37
N ILE A 60 -2.03 -5.76 8.90
CA ILE A 60 -1.17 -4.81 8.19
C ILE A 60 0.13 -4.62 8.94
N PHE A 61 1.23 -4.62 8.20
CA PHE A 61 2.52 -4.13 8.64
C PHE A 61 2.78 -2.76 8.02
N VAL A 62 3.16 -1.77 8.81
CA VAL A 62 3.51 -0.44 8.33
C VAL A 62 5.01 -0.26 8.37
N LEU A 63 5.60 0.02 7.22
CA LEU A 63 7.02 0.29 7.05
C LEU A 63 7.22 1.71 6.53
N ALA A 64 8.02 2.50 7.21
CA ALA A 64 8.28 3.88 6.83
C ALA A 64 9.79 4.22 6.90
N GLY A 65 10.19 5.27 6.18
CA GLY A 65 11.56 5.75 6.20
C GLY A 65 11.96 6.39 7.53
N ASP A 66 11.01 7.05 8.18
CA ASP A 66 11.21 7.76 9.45
C ASP A 66 9.97 7.69 10.35
N VAL A 67 10.14 8.09 11.61
CA VAL A 67 9.06 8.05 12.61
C VAL A 67 7.90 8.97 12.24
N ALA A 68 8.16 10.14 11.68
CA ALA A 68 7.11 11.07 11.28
C ALA A 68 6.21 10.49 10.19
N SER A 69 6.79 9.88 9.17
CA SER A 69 6.06 9.19 8.10
C SER A 69 5.27 7.99 8.64
N LEU A 70 5.85 7.24 9.55
CA LEU A 70 5.17 6.11 10.21
C LEU A 70 3.91 6.56 10.95
N GLN A 71 4.02 7.62 11.74
CA GLN A 71 2.89 8.18 12.49
C GLN A 71 1.78 8.69 11.58
N VAL A 72 2.12 9.36 10.49
CA VAL A 72 1.14 9.87 9.51
C VAL A 72 0.34 8.73 8.90
N ILE A 73 1.00 7.67 8.46
CA ILE A 73 0.32 6.51 7.87
C ILE A 73 -0.53 5.77 8.91
N GLU A 74 0.02 5.54 10.08
CA GLU A 74 -0.69 4.84 11.17
C GLU A 74 -1.96 5.59 11.59
N GLN A 75 -1.88 6.89 11.77
CA GLN A 75 -3.03 7.74 12.11
C GLN A 75 -4.08 7.73 11.00
N TYR A 76 -3.65 7.82 9.75
CA TYR A 76 -4.56 7.77 8.61
C TYR A 76 -5.33 6.43 8.54
N ILE A 77 -4.63 5.33 8.70
CA ILE A 77 -5.25 4.00 8.69
C ILE A 77 -6.26 3.86 9.83
N LYS A 78 -5.88 4.23 11.04
CA LYS A 78 -6.76 4.16 12.21
C LYS A 78 -7.99 5.04 12.10
N ALA A 79 -7.85 6.22 11.51
CA ALA A 79 -8.95 7.17 11.35
C ALA A 79 -9.98 6.76 10.28
N ASN A 80 -9.55 6.06 9.23
CA ASN A 80 -10.37 5.79 8.05
C ASN A 80 -10.83 4.33 7.90
N TYR A 81 -10.18 3.39 8.59
CA TYR A 81 -10.44 1.95 8.41
C TYR A 81 -10.58 1.23 9.75
N LYS A 82 -11.80 0.90 10.13
CA LYS A 82 -12.12 0.38 11.47
C LYS A 82 -11.89 -1.12 11.67
N GLY A 83 -11.74 -1.92 10.67
CA GLY A 83 -11.62 -3.37 10.79
C GLY A 83 -10.19 -3.89 10.78
N ILE A 84 -9.21 -3.03 10.62
CA ILE A 84 -7.82 -3.35 10.39
C ILE A 84 -7.07 -3.61 11.68
N LYS A 85 -6.18 -4.58 11.64
CA LYS A 85 -5.19 -4.84 12.70
C LYS A 85 -3.79 -4.46 12.21
N ILE A 86 -3.17 -3.48 12.84
CA ILE A 86 -1.75 -3.19 12.65
C ILE A 86 -0.97 -4.16 13.52
N VAL A 87 -0.40 -5.18 12.88
CA VAL A 87 0.30 -6.28 13.57
C VAL A 87 1.80 -6.03 13.75
N GLY A 88 2.33 -5.03 13.09
CA GLY A 88 3.72 -4.63 13.22
C GLY A 88 4.00 -3.32 12.52
N LYS A 89 5.06 -2.67 12.94
CA LYS A 89 5.55 -1.43 12.35
C LYS A 89 7.06 -1.32 12.52
N ALA A 90 7.72 -0.71 11.55
CA ALA A 90 9.16 -0.45 11.60
C ALA A 90 9.53 0.80 10.82
N THR A 91 10.63 1.41 11.21
CA THR A 91 11.27 2.48 10.45
C THR A 91 12.70 2.08 10.10
N LEU A 92 13.25 2.70 9.05
CA LEU A 92 14.64 2.47 8.66
C LEU A 92 15.62 2.99 9.73
N GLU A 93 15.24 4.03 10.46
CA GLU A 93 16.05 4.63 11.51
C GLU A 93 16.20 3.72 12.74
N GLU A 94 15.10 3.12 13.19
CA GLU A 94 15.06 2.29 14.41
C GLU A 94 15.78 0.96 14.26
N GLN A 95 15.78 0.39 13.07
CA GLN A 95 16.32 -0.95 12.83
C GLN A 95 17.82 -1.00 12.50
N GLY A 96 18.50 0.17 12.47
CA GLY A 96 19.92 0.22 12.12
C GLY A 96 20.21 -0.27 10.69
N VAL A 97 19.22 -0.18 9.84
CA VAL A 97 19.31 -0.30 8.37
C VAL A 97 19.89 -1.63 7.84
N SER A 98 19.59 -2.74 8.49
CA SER A 98 19.82 -4.06 7.89
C SER A 98 18.53 -4.52 7.21
N ASP A 99 18.59 -4.77 5.91
CA ASP A 99 17.45 -5.32 5.14
C ASP A 99 16.96 -6.64 5.72
N ASP A 100 17.86 -7.48 6.20
CA ASP A 100 17.54 -8.76 6.83
C ASP A 100 16.70 -8.58 8.11
N ARG A 101 17.01 -7.57 8.90
CA ARG A 101 16.23 -7.27 10.12
C ARG A 101 14.82 -6.80 9.77
N ILE A 102 14.71 -5.94 8.78
CA ILE A 102 13.40 -5.44 8.29
C ILE A 102 12.59 -6.61 7.73
N LEU A 103 13.17 -7.43 6.88
CA LEU A 103 12.54 -8.61 6.32
C LEU A 103 12.05 -9.58 7.40
N ASN A 104 12.88 -9.84 8.41
CA ASN A 104 12.52 -10.71 9.52
C ASN A 104 11.40 -10.12 10.38
N CYS A 105 11.39 -8.81 10.62
CA CYS A 105 10.29 -8.14 11.33
C CYS A 105 8.97 -8.26 10.56
N ILE A 106 9.00 -8.03 9.27
CA ILE A 106 7.80 -8.13 8.42
C ILE A 106 7.26 -9.56 8.42
N ASN A 107 8.11 -10.54 8.16
CA ASN A 107 7.71 -11.94 8.08
C ASN A 107 7.27 -12.49 9.44
N GLY A 108 7.94 -12.08 10.52
CA GLY A 108 7.56 -12.48 11.88
C GLY A 108 6.22 -11.92 12.35
N ALA A 109 5.79 -10.81 11.81
CA ALA A 109 4.48 -10.23 12.11
C ALA A 109 3.30 -10.96 11.44
N GLU A 110 3.57 -11.82 10.46
CA GLU A 110 2.55 -12.57 9.71
C GLU A 110 1.45 -11.67 9.11
N ALA A 111 1.86 -10.51 8.58
CA ALA A 111 0.92 -9.58 7.97
C ALA A 111 0.39 -10.08 6.62
N ASP A 112 -0.86 -9.77 6.32
CA ASP A 112 -1.46 -10.03 5.00
C ASP A 112 -1.00 -8.98 3.99
N CYS A 113 -0.80 -7.76 4.45
CA CYS A 113 -0.48 -6.62 3.62
C CYS A 113 0.60 -5.75 4.28
N ILE A 114 1.49 -5.21 3.46
CA ILE A 114 2.47 -4.21 3.88
C ILE A 114 2.07 -2.86 3.29
N VAL A 115 2.06 -1.82 4.11
CA VAL A 115 1.93 -0.44 3.67
C VAL A 115 3.28 0.23 3.86
N ALA A 116 3.92 0.60 2.76
CA ALA A 116 5.28 1.10 2.74
C ALA A 116 5.35 2.57 2.30
N SER A 117 5.87 3.42 3.16
CA SER A 117 6.19 4.82 2.88
C SER A 117 7.70 5.04 2.93
N LEU A 118 8.35 4.79 1.82
CA LEU A 118 9.82 4.73 1.71
C LEU A 118 10.34 5.67 0.61
N PRO A 119 11.61 6.11 0.72
CA PRO A 119 12.28 6.73 -0.40
C PRO A 119 12.30 5.80 -1.62
N LYS A 120 12.13 6.34 -2.81
CA LYS A 120 12.01 5.59 -4.07
C LYS A 120 13.15 4.59 -4.27
N GLU A 121 14.38 5.06 -4.16
CA GLU A 121 15.57 4.23 -4.41
C GLU A 121 15.69 3.07 -3.42
N TYR A 122 15.37 3.32 -2.15
CA TYR A 122 15.38 2.29 -1.13
C TYR A 122 14.29 1.23 -1.39
N GLU A 123 13.07 1.64 -1.70
CA GLU A 123 11.96 0.73 -1.99
C GLU A 123 12.29 -0.18 -3.17
N GLU A 124 12.78 0.39 -4.27
CA GLU A 124 13.16 -0.36 -5.46
C GLU A 124 14.24 -1.40 -5.16
N THR A 125 15.30 -1.01 -4.48
CA THR A 125 16.41 -1.91 -4.13
C THR A 125 15.97 -2.99 -3.14
N PHE A 126 15.19 -2.62 -2.14
CA PHE A 126 14.68 -3.58 -1.16
C PHE A 126 13.80 -4.65 -1.81
N LEU A 127 12.88 -4.25 -2.67
CA LEU A 127 11.98 -5.16 -3.38
C LEU A 127 12.74 -6.04 -4.37
N GLU A 128 13.69 -5.48 -5.11
CA GLU A 128 14.52 -6.24 -6.04
C GLU A 128 15.23 -7.40 -5.33
N ASN A 129 15.77 -7.14 -4.14
CA ASN A 129 16.53 -8.14 -3.38
C ASN A 129 15.66 -9.07 -2.51
N ASN A 130 14.48 -8.65 -2.08
CA ASN A 130 13.75 -9.34 -1.02
C ASN A 130 12.31 -9.72 -1.37
N GLN A 131 11.75 -9.30 -2.50
CA GLN A 131 10.34 -9.53 -2.84
C GLN A 131 9.95 -11.02 -2.76
N LYS A 132 10.82 -11.91 -3.22
CA LYS A 132 10.57 -13.35 -3.20
C LYS A 132 10.60 -13.97 -1.79
N SER A 133 11.22 -13.29 -0.85
CA SER A 133 11.36 -13.75 0.55
C SER A 133 10.28 -13.17 1.47
N LEU A 134 9.45 -12.26 0.97
CA LEU A 134 8.33 -11.69 1.73
C LEU A 134 7.17 -12.70 1.81
N ASN A 135 6.60 -12.84 3.00
CA ASN A 135 5.44 -13.71 3.24
C ASN A 135 4.10 -13.00 3.05
N ALA A 136 4.08 -11.66 3.07
CA ALA A 136 2.86 -10.91 2.84
C ALA A 136 2.30 -11.12 1.42
N LYS A 137 1.00 -11.01 1.27
CA LYS A 137 0.32 -11.19 -0.02
C LYS A 137 0.49 -9.97 -0.93
N VAL A 138 0.42 -8.78 -0.34
CA VAL A 138 0.43 -7.51 -1.06
C VAL A 138 1.35 -6.50 -0.39
N TRP A 139 2.11 -5.77 -1.21
CA TRP A 139 2.89 -4.61 -0.83
C TRP A 139 2.25 -3.38 -1.46
N PHE A 140 1.73 -2.47 -0.64
CA PHE A 140 1.27 -1.16 -1.09
C PHE A 140 2.35 -0.11 -0.87
N GLY A 141 2.98 0.35 -1.94
CA GLY A 141 3.91 1.48 -1.91
C GLY A 141 3.15 2.80 -2.02
N VAL A 142 3.02 3.51 -0.92
CA VAL A 142 2.28 4.78 -0.86
C VAL A 142 3.16 6.01 -1.10
N GLY A 143 4.44 5.82 -1.33
CA GLY A 143 5.40 6.87 -1.57
C GLY A 143 5.88 7.56 -0.29
N THR A 144 6.64 8.64 -0.45
CA THR A 144 7.08 9.47 0.67
C THR A 144 5.90 10.22 1.29
N ASN A 145 6.12 10.82 2.45
CA ASN A 145 5.10 11.62 3.14
C ASN A 145 4.55 12.74 2.24
N LYS A 146 5.39 13.36 1.41
CA LYS A 146 4.96 14.38 0.44
C LYS A 146 4.04 13.81 -0.64
N GLU A 147 4.42 12.71 -1.26
CA GLU A 147 3.63 12.01 -2.27
C GLU A 147 2.27 11.55 -1.70
N TRP A 148 2.28 11.01 -0.50
CA TRP A 148 1.08 10.59 0.20
C TRP A 148 0.12 11.73 0.55
N ARG A 149 0.65 12.90 0.93
CA ARG A 149 -0.15 14.10 1.18
C ARG A 149 -0.88 14.58 -0.08
N GLU A 150 -0.24 14.55 -1.21
CA GLU A 150 -0.84 14.90 -2.49
C GLU A 150 -1.99 13.96 -2.85
N GLU A 151 -1.81 12.67 -2.67
CA GLU A 151 -2.86 11.67 -2.90
C GLU A 151 -4.04 11.82 -1.94
N LYS A 152 -3.79 12.06 -0.66
CA LYS A 152 -4.84 12.36 0.32
C LYS A 152 -5.69 13.56 -0.08
N THR A 153 -5.07 14.62 -0.55
CA THR A 153 -5.77 15.82 -0.99
C THR A 153 -6.67 15.52 -2.18
N ARG A 154 -6.19 14.74 -3.13
CA ARG A 154 -7.00 14.29 -4.28
C ARG A 154 -8.17 13.42 -3.84
N MET A 155 -7.96 12.49 -2.91
CA MET A 155 -9.02 11.64 -2.36
C MET A 155 -10.10 12.46 -1.65
N THR A 156 -9.71 13.43 -0.84
CA THR A 156 -10.64 14.32 -0.13
C THR A 156 -11.47 15.14 -1.12
N ARG A 157 -10.85 15.71 -2.14
CA ARG A 157 -11.55 16.47 -3.20
C ARG A 157 -12.57 15.61 -3.95
N VAL A 158 -12.24 14.38 -4.28
CA VAL A 158 -13.16 13.44 -4.92
C VAL A 158 -14.35 13.11 -4.03
N LYS A 159 -14.12 12.86 -2.73
CA LYS A 159 -15.19 12.63 -1.75
C LYS A 159 -16.10 13.86 -1.60
N GLU A 160 -15.54 15.07 -1.54
CA GLU A 160 -16.30 16.31 -1.45
C GLU A 160 -17.15 16.56 -2.71
N LEU A 161 -16.61 16.31 -3.89
CA LEU A 161 -17.36 16.42 -5.14
C LEU A 161 -18.54 15.46 -5.21
N VAL A 162 -18.33 14.22 -4.82
CA VAL A 162 -19.39 13.18 -4.75
C VAL A 162 -20.44 13.56 -3.71
N SER A 163 -20.04 14.00 -2.52
CA SER A 163 -20.94 14.46 -1.48
C SER A 163 -21.73 15.72 -1.89
N GLY A 164 -21.08 16.64 -2.62
CA GLY A 164 -21.72 17.83 -3.18
C GLY A 164 -22.78 17.51 -4.22
N VAL A 165 -22.53 16.55 -5.09
CA VAL A 165 -23.50 16.07 -6.10
C VAL A 165 -24.69 15.39 -5.44
N ILE A 166 -24.48 14.57 -4.42
CA ILE A 166 -25.56 13.91 -3.67
C ILE A 166 -26.42 14.96 -2.93
N ARG A 167 -25.80 15.96 -2.32
CA ARG A 167 -26.52 17.05 -1.64
C ARG A 167 -27.37 17.89 -2.60
N LYS A 168 -26.92 18.12 -3.83
CA LYS A 168 -27.70 18.83 -4.86
C LYS A 168 -28.89 18.01 -5.35
N LYS A 169 -28.77 16.70 -5.48
CA LYS A 169 -29.88 15.82 -5.87
C LYS A 169 -30.97 15.70 -4.80
N ASN A 170 -30.61 15.82 -3.53
CA ASN A 170 -31.58 15.75 -2.42
C ASN A 170 -32.26 17.11 -2.11
N LYS A 171 -31.94 18.18 -2.82
CA LYS A 171 -32.56 19.50 -2.69
C LYS A 171 -33.54 19.86 -3.82
N GLU A 172 -33.65 19.02 -4.82
CA GLU A 172 -34.70 19.12 -5.86
C GLU A 172 -35.86 18.14 -5.46
#